data_7342f29244a76786f1389a70d978cc24
#
_entry.id   7342f29244a76786f1389a70d978cc24
#
_cell.length_a   1.000
_cell.length_b   1.000
_cell.length_c   1.000
_cell.angle_alpha   90.00
_cell.angle_beta   90.00
_cell.angle_gamma   90.00
#
_symmetry.space_group_name_H-M   'P 1'
#
loop_
_entity.id
_entity.type
_entity.pdbx_description
1 polymer ?
#
loop_
_entity_poly.entity_id
_entity_poly.type
_entity_poly.pdbx_seq_one_letter_code
_entity_poly.pdbx_strand_id
1 'polypeptide(L)'
;MASIQVYLDNWFVRHVGSLKTAIRVVFGVVWAIDGALKFQPGVADSLPQMVSDAGQGQPGWLQPWFGFWSQTVSANPGFFTTTIGLLELSVALALLFGFMRKIAYTGGVFLSLVIWSVPEGFGGPYGPSSTDIGTGIIYAFVFLLLMVINATFGPSRWSLDYAIERRWAAWTRIAEIRSAHSSGDSGGSHAEEALV
;
A
#
# COMPACT_ATOMS: atom_id res chain seq x y z
N MET A 1 -11.36 22.28 -28.55
CA MET A 1 -11.20 21.66 -27.21
C MET A 1 -11.75 20.22 -27.15
N ALA A 2 -12.92 19.90 -27.71
CA ALA A 2 -13.50 18.54 -27.69
C ALA A 2 -12.61 17.46 -28.33
N SER A 3 -11.91 17.74 -29.42
CA SER A 3 -11.02 16.77 -30.11
C SER A 3 -9.79 16.36 -29.31
N ILE A 4 -9.25 17.26 -28.48
CA ILE A 4 -8.09 16.97 -27.59
C ILE A 4 -8.57 16.07 -26.43
N GLN A 5 -9.75 16.34 -25.87
CA GLN A 5 -10.35 15.54 -24.81
C GLN A 5 -10.55 14.09 -25.27
N VAL A 6 -11.18 13.88 -26.41
CA VAL A 6 -11.39 12.53 -26.99
C VAL A 6 -10.07 11.81 -27.28
N TYR A 7 -9.03 12.53 -27.71
CA TYR A 7 -7.73 11.93 -27.97
C TYR A 7 -7.04 11.49 -26.67
N LEU A 8 -7.06 12.33 -25.62
CA LEU A 8 -6.50 12.01 -24.30
C LEU A 8 -7.24 10.84 -23.64
N ASP A 9 -8.58 10.81 -23.73
CA ASP A 9 -9.40 9.71 -23.20
C ASP A 9 -9.04 8.38 -23.89
N ASN A 10 -8.89 8.37 -25.21
CA ASN A 10 -8.50 7.19 -25.97
C ASN A 10 -7.04 6.74 -25.68
N TRP A 11 -6.13 7.68 -25.49
CA TRP A 11 -4.74 7.36 -25.13
C TRP A 11 -4.67 6.77 -23.72
N PHE A 12 -5.32 7.42 -22.74
CA PHE A 12 -5.33 6.98 -21.35
C PHE A 12 -5.93 5.58 -21.20
N VAL A 13 -7.10 5.33 -21.79
CA VAL A 13 -7.76 4.02 -21.76
C VAL A 13 -6.87 2.92 -22.34
N ARG A 14 -6.14 3.21 -23.41
CA ARG A 14 -5.19 2.25 -24.02
C ARG A 14 -3.98 1.96 -23.15
N HIS A 15 -3.49 2.94 -22.37
CA HIS A 15 -2.25 2.82 -21.62
C HIS A 15 -2.45 2.61 -20.11
N VAL A 16 -3.67 2.70 -19.61
CA VAL A 16 -3.97 2.57 -18.17
C VAL A 16 -3.42 1.28 -17.56
N GLY A 17 -3.49 0.17 -18.30
CA GLY A 17 -2.94 -1.12 -17.83
C GLY A 17 -1.42 -1.11 -17.65
N SER A 18 -0.70 -0.50 -18.59
CA SER A 18 0.76 -0.37 -18.53
C SER A 18 1.19 0.65 -17.47
N LEU A 19 0.51 1.79 -17.41
CA LEU A 19 0.78 2.84 -16.42
C LEU A 19 0.57 2.32 -14.99
N LYS A 20 -0.53 1.65 -14.74
CA LYS A 20 -0.82 1.01 -13.46
C LYS A 20 0.27 0.00 -13.07
N THR A 21 0.73 -0.81 -14.02
CA THR A 21 1.81 -1.77 -13.79
C THR A 21 3.11 -1.06 -13.48
N ALA A 22 3.46 -0.01 -14.23
CA ALA A 22 4.66 0.77 -14.00
C ALA A 22 4.69 1.41 -12.61
N ILE A 23 3.60 2.08 -12.19
CA ILE A 23 3.49 2.68 -10.85
C ILE A 23 3.68 1.62 -9.77
N ARG A 24 3.02 0.47 -9.89
CA ARG A 24 3.15 -0.64 -8.95
C ARG A 24 4.58 -1.16 -8.87
N VAL A 25 5.24 -1.38 -10.02
CA VAL A 25 6.61 -1.91 -10.07
C VAL A 25 7.60 -0.91 -9.50
N VAL A 26 7.51 0.37 -9.89
CA VAL A 26 8.38 1.42 -9.34
C VAL A 26 8.23 1.51 -7.82
N PHE A 27 7.00 1.49 -7.31
CA PHE A 27 6.75 1.51 -5.88
C PHE A 27 7.25 0.23 -5.18
N GLY A 28 7.16 -0.93 -5.85
CA GLY A 28 7.75 -2.18 -5.38
C GLY A 28 9.28 -2.12 -5.28
N VAL A 29 9.96 -1.44 -6.21
CA VAL A 29 11.42 -1.20 -6.13
C VAL A 29 11.76 -0.32 -4.93
N VAL A 30 10.99 0.73 -4.67
CA VAL A 30 11.18 1.59 -3.47
C VAL A 30 11.11 0.76 -2.20
N TRP A 31 10.06 -0.06 -2.05
CA TRP A 31 9.89 -0.94 -0.88
C TRP A 31 10.98 -2.01 -0.77
N ALA A 32 11.50 -2.51 -1.91
CA ALA A 32 12.61 -3.46 -1.90
C ALA A 32 13.90 -2.81 -1.36
N ILE A 33 14.15 -1.56 -1.73
CA ILE A 33 15.30 -0.79 -1.24
C ILE A 33 15.13 -0.54 0.27
N ASP A 34 13.98 -0.02 0.71
CA ASP A 34 13.69 0.25 2.12
C ASP A 34 13.84 -1.01 2.98
N GLY A 35 13.26 -2.13 2.55
CA GLY A 35 13.38 -3.40 3.26
C GLY A 35 14.81 -3.94 3.31
N ALA A 36 15.57 -3.80 2.21
CA ALA A 36 16.97 -4.22 2.18
C ALA A 36 17.85 -3.38 3.12
N LEU A 37 17.58 -2.08 3.23
CA LEU A 37 18.31 -1.18 4.12
C LEU A 37 18.17 -1.56 5.59
N LYS A 38 17.06 -2.20 6.00
CA LYS A 38 16.85 -2.66 7.39
C LYS A 38 17.89 -3.72 7.85
N PHE A 39 18.53 -4.42 6.90
CA PHE A 39 19.53 -5.45 7.19
C PHE A 39 20.96 -4.92 7.20
N GLN A 40 21.15 -3.60 7.08
CA GLN A 40 22.49 -3.02 7.21
C GLN A 40 22.99 -3.06 8.66
N PRO A 41 24.32 -3.20 8.85
CA PRO A 41 24.91 -3.15 10.19
C PRO A 41 24.53 -1.87 10.94
N GLY A 42 24.16 -2.00 12.21
CA GLY A 42 23.85 -0.88 13.10
C GLY A 42 22.40 -0.36 13.00
N VAL A 43 21.62 -0.76 12.00
CA VAL A 43 20.21 -0.31 11.88
C VAL A 43 19.37 -0.83 13.04
N ALA A 44 19.56 -2.08 13.45
CA ALA A 44 18.86 -2.63 14.60
C ALA A 44 19.21 -1.88 15.90
N ASP A 45 20.47 -1.56 16.09
CA ASP A 45 20.95 -0.86 17.30
C ASP A 45 20.45 0.59 17.37
N SER A 46 20.20 1.23 16.21
CA SER A 46 19.70 2.60 16.16
C SER A 46 18.18 2.73 16.34
N LEU A 47 17.42 1.65 16.14
CA LEU A 47 15.96 1.68 16.17
C LEU A 47 15.36 2.16 17.51
N PRO A 48 15.85 1.74 18.70
CA PRO A 48 15.36 2.26 19.97
C PRO A 48 15.53 3.77 20.10
N GLN A 49 16.68 4.28 19.66
CA GLN A 49 16.97 5.71 19.69
C GLN A 49 16.03 6.48 18.74
N MET A 50 15.81 5.98 17.52
CA MET A 50 14.87 6.60 16.57
C MET A 50 13.46 6.72 17.16
N VAL A 51 12.95 5.67 17.82
CA VAL A 51 11.63 5.69 18.45
C VAL A 51 11.60 6.66 19.66
N SER A 52 12.67 6.71 20.45
CA SER A 52 12.79 7.67 21.55
C SER A 52 12.80 9.12 21.05
N ASP A 53 13.56 9.39 20.01
CA ASP A 53 13.68 10.73 19.42
C ASP A 53 12.37 11.18 18.76
N ALA A 54 11.63 10.25 18.13
CA ALA A 54 10.31 10.49 17.57
C ALA A 54 9.29 10.97 18.62
N GLY A 55 9.48 10.59 19.89
CA GLY A 55 8.65 11.05 21.02
C GLY A 55 9.03 12.42 21.58
N GLN A 56 10.21 12.95 21.24
CA GLN A 56 10.67 14.23 21.79
C GLN A 56 9.86 15.39 21.22
N GLY A 57 9.44 16.31 22.10
CA GLY A 57 8.66 17.48 21.72
C GLY A 57 7.21 17.18 21.32
N GLN A 58 6.78 15.94 21.34
CA GLN A 58 5.41 15.55 21.06
C GLN A 58 4.44 15.99 22.18
N PRO A 59 3.16 16.24 21.87
CA PRO A 59 2.16 16.57 22.90
C PRO A 59 2.08 15.54 24.01
N GLY A 60 1.82 16.00 25.25
CA GLY A 60 1.81 15.14 26.43
C GLY A 60 0.86 13.93 26.35
N TRP A 61 -0.24 14.03 25.62
CA TRP A 61 -1.18 12.92 25.42
C TRP A 61 -0.64 11.81 24.51
N LEU A 62 0.39 12.07 23.68
CA LEU A 62 1.08 11.08 22.86
C LEU A 62 2.26 10.41 23.59
N GLN A 63 2.75 10.94 24.70
CA GLN A 63 3.89 10.37 25.41
C GLN A 63 3.72 8.90 25.83
N PRO A 64 2.52 8.42 26.26
CA PRO A 64 2.31 7.02 26.56
C PRO A 64 2.53 6.09 25.33
N TRP A 65 2.18 6.55 24.12
CA TRP A 65 2.43 5.81 22.88
C TRP A 65 3.92 5.59 22.64
N PHE A 66 4.71 6.65 22.69
CA PHE A 66 6.15 6.56 22.46
C PHE A 66 6.86 5.82 23.59
N GLY A 67 6.44 6.00 24.84
CA GLY A 67 6.97 5.25 25.98
C GLY A 67 6.75 3.74 25.83
N PHE A 68 5.56 3.32 25.43
CA PHE A 68 5.24 1.93 25.16
C PHE A 68 6.12 1.34 24.04
N TRP A 69 6.21 2.02 22.90
CA TRP A 69 6.98 1.53 21.76
C TRP A 69 8.48 1.57 22.00
N SER A 70 9.01 2.62 22.64
CA SER A 70 10.42 2.71 22.98
C SER A 70 10.84 1.55 23.90
N GLN A 71 10.06 1.25 24.92
CA GLN A 71 10.33 0.11 25.82
C GLN A 71 10.23 -1.22 25.07
N THR A 72 9.20 -1.40 24.26
CA THR A 72 8.93 -2.65 23.50
C THR A 72 10.04 -2.94 22.51
N VAL A 73 10.45 -1.94 21.72
CA VAL A 73 11.49 -2.06 20.71
C VAL A 73 12.87 -2.26 21.37
N SER A 74 13.14 -1.58 22.50
CA SER A 74 14.39 -1.72 23.24
C SER A 74 14.58 -3.12 23.84
N ALA A 75 13.51 -3.85 24.10
CA ALA A 75 13.59 -5.22 24.61
C ALA A 75 14.22 -6.20 23.61
N ASN A 76 13.99 -6.01 22.31
CA ASN A 76 14.58 -6.84 21.25
C ASN A 76 14.65 -6.09 19.92
N PRO A 77 15.58 -5.14 19.74
CA PRO A 77 15.68 -4.32 18.54
C PRO A 77 15.87 -5.14 17.26
N GLY A 78 16.69 -6.19 17.31
CA GLY A 78 16.98 -7.07 16.19
C GLY A 78 15.73 -7.80 15.68
N PHE A 79 14.86 -8.26 16.58
CA PHE A 79 13.59 -8.88 16.19
C PHE A 79 12.68 -7.91 15.43
N PHE A 80 12.50 -6.70 15.96
CA PHE A 80 11.64 -5.70 15.34
C PHE A 80 12.19 -5.25 13.97
N THR A 81 13.48 -4.93 13.89
CA THR A 81 14.11 -4.52 12.63
C THR A 81 14.04 -5.62 11.58
N THR A 82 14.34 -6.86 11.93
CA THR A 82 14.26 -8.00 11.01
C THR A 82 12.82 -8.25 10.56
N THR A 83 11.86 -8.20 11.48
CA THR A 83 10.45 -8.41 11.16
C THR A 83 9.93 -7.34 10.21
N ILE A 84 10.21 -6.07 10.48
CA ILE A 84 9.81 -4.95 9.61
C ILE A 84 10.47 -5.12 8.23
N GLY A 85 11.77 -5.38 8.16
CA GLY A 85 12.48 -5.58 6.91
C GLY A 85 11.92 -6.74 6.08
N LEU A 86 11.57 -7.87 6.71
CA LEU A 86 10.93 -8.99 6.02
C LEU A 86 9.52 -8.65 5.53
N LEU A 87 8.73 -7.91 6.29
CA LEU A 87 7.41 -7.44 5.88
C LEU A 87 7.52 -6.47 4.70
N GLU A 88 8.46 -5.51 4.73
CA GLU A 88 8.73 -4.59 3.63
C GLU A 88 9.15 -5.34 2.35
N LEU A 89 10.05 -6.30 2.45
CA LEU A 89 10.46 -7.13 1.31
C LEU A 89 9.30 -7.99 0.78
N SER A 90 8.44 -8.50 1.66
CA SER A 90 7.25 -9.28 1.26
C SER A 90 6.26 -8.41 0.48
N VAL A 91 6.02 -7.17 0.95
CA VAL A 91 5.21 -6.17 0.24
C VAL A 91 5.86 -5.81 -1.11
N ALA A 92 7.18 -5.60 -1.13
CA ALA A 92 7.93 -5.31 -2.35
C ALA A 92 7.76 -6.43 -3.40
N LEU A 93 7.94 -7.69 -3.02
CA LEU A 93 7.76 -8.83 -3.91
C LEU A 93 6.32 -8.92 -4.43
N ALA A 94 5.35 -8.73 -3.54
CA ALA A 94 3.94 -8.72 -3.92
C ALA A 94 3.61 -7.59 -4.92
N LEU A 95 4.20 -6.41 -4.74
CA LEU A 95 4.09 -5.29 -5.68
C LEU A 95 4.78 -5.60 -7.01
N LEU A 96 6.02 -6.06 -7.00
CA LEU A 96 6.79 -6.34 -8.22
C LEU A 96 6.08 -7.36 -9.11
N PHE A 97 5.63 -8.47 -8.54
CA PHE A 97 4.97 -9.54 -9.29
C PHE A 97 3.45 -9.37 -9.45
N GLY A 98 2.83 -8.44 -8.72
CA GLY A 98 1.37 -8.28 -8.69
C GLY A 98 0.67 -9.49 -8.10
N PHE A 99 1.17 -9.96 -6.95
CA PHE A 99 0.70 -11.13 -6.24
C PHE A 99 -0.09 -10.74 -4.99
N MET A 100 -1.24 -11.37 -4.76
CA MET A 100 -2.14 -11.11 -3.62
C MET A 100 -2.42 -9.61 -3.42
N ARG A 101 -2.72 -8.89 -4.49
CA ARG A 101 -2.79 -7.41 -4.53
C ARG A 101 -3.65 -6.80 -3.44
N LYS A 102 -4.81 -7.37 -3.15
CA LYS A 102 -5.69 -6.90 -2.08
C LYS A 102 -4.98 -6.94 -0.71
N ILE A 103 -4.36 -8.07 -0.39
CA ILE A 103 -3.64 -8.26 0.88
C ILE A 103 -2.40 -7.37 0.91
N ALA A 104 -1.63 -7.33 -0.19
CA ALA A 104 -0.41 -6.52 -0.29
C ALA A 104 -0.69 -5.03 -0.10
N TYR A 105 -1.73 -4.50 -0.75
CA TYR A 105 -2.06 -3.07 -0.60
C TYR A 105 -2.62 -2.76 0.80
N THR A 106 -3.51 -3.61 1.32
CA THR A 106 -4.04 -3.42 2.69
C THR A 106 -2.93 -3.52 3.73
N GLY A 107 -2.09 -4.57 3.64
CA GLY A 107 -0.93 -4.73 4.52
C GLY A 107 0.08 -3.60 4.39
N GLY A 108 0.30 -3.11 3.16
CA GLY A 108 1.15 -1.95 2.89
C GLY A 108 0.63 -0.67 3.54
N VAL A 109 -0.69 -0.40 3.52
CA VAL A 109 -1.29 0.72 4.26
C VAL A 109 -0.98 0.58 5.76
N PHE A 110 -1.27 -0.59 6.34
CA PHE A 110 -1.02 -0.81 7.77
C PHE A 110 0.44 -0.66 8.14
N LEU A 111 1.34 -1.28 7.38
CA LEU A 111 2.78 -1.20 7.64
C LEU A 111 3.30 0.25 7.52
N SER A 112 2.85 0.98 6.50
CA SER A 112 3.17 2.40 6.33
C SER A 112 2.69 3.25 7.51
N LEU A 113 1.49 3.00 8.03
CA LEU A 113 0.96 3.72 9.20
C LEU A 113 1.71 3.36 10.48
N VAL A 114 2.17 2.12 10.64
CA VAL A 114 3.04 1.73 11.76
C VAL A 114 4.38 2.46 11.68
N ILE A 115 5.02 2.48 10.52
CA ILE A 115 6.27 3.22 10.30
C ILE A 115 6.07 4.71 10.57
N TRP A 116 4.99 5.29 10.05
CA TRP A 116 4.69 6.70 10.27
C TRP A 116 4.44 7.04 11.75
N SER A 117 3.73 6.19 12.48
CA SER A 117 3.34 6.48 13.88
C SER A 117 4.42 6.16 14.91
N VAL A 118 5.35 5.26 14.61
CA VAL A 118 6.36 4.80 15.59
C VAL A 118 7.71 5.47 15.32
N PRO A 119 8.53 5.07 14.34
CA PRO A 119 9.85 5.69 14.16
C PRO A 119 9.80 7.08 13.52
N GLU A 120 8.77 7.43 12.74
CA GLU A 120 8.64 8.77 12.15
C GLU A 120 7.85 9.75 13.06
N GLY A 121 7.33 9.32 14.22
CA GLY A 121 6.68 10.21 15.18
C GLY A 121 5.47 10.95 14.62
N PHE A 122 4.67 10.29 13.75
CA PHE A 122 3.57 10.93 13.00
C PHE A 122 4.03 12.09 12.10
N GLY A 123 5.34 12.15 11.75
CA GLY A 123 5.93 13.28 11.02
C GLY A 123 6.14 14.55 11.88
N GLY A 124 5.84 14.48 13.18
CA GLY A 124 5.95 15.61 14.12
C GLY A 124 7.25 15.61 14.93
N PRO A 125 7.34 16.51 15.92
CA PRO A 125 6.32 17.50 16.33
C PRO A 125 6.13 18.63 15.33
N TYR A 126 4.87 19.03 15.08
CA TYR A 126 4.57 20.10 14.12
C TYR A 126 4.78 21.48 14.77
N GLY A 127 5.70 22.25 14.21
CA GLY A 127 6.06 23.57 14.69
C GLY A 127 6.85 24.37 13.65
N PRO A 128 7.43 25.53 14.01
CA PRO A 128 8.15 26.38 13.07
C PRO A 128 9.36 25.75 12.39
N SER A 129 9.88 24.64 12.93
CA SER A 129 11.03 23.87 12.40
C SER A 129 10.63 22.56 11.71
N SER A 130 9.35 22.26 11.58
CA SER A 130 8.90 21.05 10.89
C SER A 130 9.18 21.14 9.39
N THR A 131 9.76 20.09 8.82
CA THR A 131 10.19 20.04 7.42
C THR A 131 9.31 19.20 6.53
N ASP A 132 8.65 18.17 7.08
CA ASP A 132 7.77 17.27 6.32
C ASP A 132 6.71 16.61 7.23
N ILE A 133 5.85 15.78 6.64
CA ILE A 133 4.78 15.06 7.33
C ILE A 133 5.12 13.58 7.56
N GLY A 134 6.32 13.16 7.22
CA GLY A 134 6.76 11.76 7.25
C GLY A 134 6.48 10.99 5.95
N THR A 135 7.37 10.07 5.65
CA THR A 135 7.32 9.26 4.42
C THR A 135 6.22 8.19 4.49
N GLY A 136 6.01 7.60 5.66
CA GLY A 136 5.05 6.52 5.85
C GLY A 136 3.61 6.92 5.51
N ILE A 137 3.17 8.14 5.84
CA ILE A 137 1.81 8.59 5.47
C ILE A 137 1.66 8.76 3.95
N ILE A 138 2.71 9.20 3.26
CA ILE A 138 2.72 9.31 1.80
C ILE A 138 2.60 7.92 1.17
N TYR A 139 3.34 6.95 1.68
CA TYR A 139 3.25 5.56 1.22
C TYR A 139 1.87 4.95 1.45
N ALA A 140 1.24 5.23 2.61
CA ALA A 140 -0.14 4.81 2.86
C ALA A 140 -1.11 5.35 1.81
N PHE A 141 -1.00 6.62 1.43
CA PHE A 141 -1.80 7.21 0.34
C PHE A 141 -1.52 6.57 -1.02
N VAL A 142 -0.26 6.25 -1.35
CA VAL A 142 0.06 5.54 -2.60
C VAL A 142 -0.60 4.16 -2.63
N PHE A 143 -0.60 3.41 -1.53
CA PHE A 143 -1.31 2.13 -1.45
C PHE A 143 -2.82 2.29 -1.62
N LEU A 144 -3.44 3.28 -0.96
CA LEU A 144 -4.86 3.57 -1.13
C LEU A 144 -5.18 3.93 -2.58
N LEU A 145 -4.34 4.72 -3.23
CA LEU A 145 -4.51 5.05 -4.65
C LEU A 145 -4.40 3.81 -5.53
N LEU A 146 -3.42 2.93 -5.28
CA LEU A 146 -3.30 1.65 -5.99
C LEU A 146 -4.52 0.75 -5.77
N MET A 147 -5.12 0.74 -4.56
CA MET A 147 -6.37 0.04 -4.28
C MET A 147 -7.51 0.57 -5.13
N VAL A 148 -7.71 1.90 -5.18
CA VAL A 148 -8.75 2.55 -5.98
C VAL A 148 -8.56 2.26 -7.47
N ILE A 149 -7.34 2.44 -7.99
CA ILE A 149 -7.01 2.15 -9.39
C ILE A 149 -7.29 0.67 -9.73
N ASN A 150 -6.93 -0.25 -8.83
CA ASN A 150 -7.17 -1.66 -9.05
C ASN A 150 -8.67 -2.01 -9.01
N ALA A 151 -9.45 -1.39 -8.10
CA ALA A 151 -10.90 -1.57 -8.01
C ALA A 151 -11.63 -1.04 -9.26
N THR A 152 -11.15 0.08 -9.83
CA THR A 152 -11.78 0.73 -10.99
C THR A 152 -11.44 0.04 -12.31
N PHE A 153 -10.17 -0.35 -12.51
CA PHE A 153 -9.68 -0.83 -13.81
C PHE A 153 -9.38 -2.35 -13.83
N GLY A 154 -9.68 -3.07 -12.75
CA GLY A 154 -9.45 -4.51 -12.62
C GLY A 154 -7.98 -4.93 -12.68
N PRO A 155 -7.70 -6.22 -12.85
CA PRO A 155 -6.34 -6.76 -12.88
C PRO A 155 -5.53 -6.31 -14.10
N SER A 156 -4.22 -6.15 -13.91
CA SER A 156 -3.31 -5.96 -15.04
C SER A 156 -2.91 -7.32 -15.61
N ARG A 157 -2.83 -7.43 -16.95
CA ARG A 157 -2.32 -8.63 -17.64
C ARG A 157 -0.90 -9.02 -17.21
N TRP A 158 -0.14 -8.06 -16.69
CA TRP A 158 1.23 -8.19 -16.19
C TRP A 158 1.28 -8.46 -14.68
N SER A 159 0.30 -9.18 -14.13
CA SER A 159 0.28 -9.58 -12.72
C SER A 159 0.19 -11.10 -12.59
N LEU A 160 0.84 -11.63 -11.56
CA LEU A 160 0.77 -13.05 -11.23
C LEU A 160 -0.66 -13.46 -10.88
N ASP A 161 -1.39 -12.58 -10.18
CA ASP A 161 -2.81 -12.80 -9.86
C ASP A 161 -3.65 -13.03 -11.13
N TYR A 162 -3.43 -12.26 -12.20
CA TYR A 162 -4.14 -12.45 -13.45
C TYR A 162 -3.92 -13.86 -14.05
N ALA A 163 -2.70 -14.37 -13.95
CA ALA A 163 -2.37 -15.71 -14.44
C ALA A 163 -3.02 -16.80 -13.57
N ILE A 164 -3.09 -16.60 -12.27
CA ILE A 164 -3.69 -17.55 -11.31
C ILE A 164 -5.22 -17.53 -11.42
N GLU A 165 -5.84 -16.36 -11.52
CA GLU A 165 -7.29 -16.19 -11.65
C GLU A 165 -7.87 -16.92 -12.88
N ARG A 166 -7.10 -17.00 -13.97
CA ARG A 166 -7.49 -17.76 -15.17
C ARG A 166 -7.60 -19.26 -14.91
N ARG A 167 -6.92 -19.78 -13.89
CA ARG A 167 -6.94 -21.21 -13.52
C ARG A 167 -7.80 -21.48 -12.30
N TRP A 168 -7.90 -20.50 -11.40
CA TRP A 168 -8.57 -20.61 -10.09
C TRP A 168 -9.46 -19.39 -9.83
N ALA A 169 -10.73 -19.48 -10.19
CA ALA A 169 -11.69 -18.39 -9.98
C ALA A 169 -11.85 -17.99 -8.50
N ALA A 170 -11.63 -18.92 -7.56
CA ALA A 170 -11.68 -18.62 -6.12
C ALA A 170 -10.56 -17.66 -5.67
N TRP A 171 -9.46 -17.54 -6.43
CA TRP A 171 -8.35 -16.63 -6.16
C TRP A 171 -8.75 -15.16 -6.17
N THR A 172 -9.77 -14.79 -6.95
CA THR A 172 -10.31 -13.42 -7.01
C THR A 172 -10.72 -12.87 -5.64
N ARG A 173 -11.11 -13.73 -4.69
CA ARG A 173 -11.46 -13.30 -3.32
C ARG A 173 -10.28 -12.71 -2.56
N ILE A 174 -9.06 -13.15 -2.86
CA ILE A 174 -7.81 -12.75 -2.21
C ILE A 174 -7.11 -11.64 -3.00
N ALA A 175 -7.21 -11.70 -4.33
CA ALA A 175 -6.50 -10.81 -5.24
C ALA A 175 -7.26 -9.53 -5.58
N GLU A 176 -8.61 -9.60 -5.64
CA GLU A 176 -9.44 -8.50 -6.15
C GLU A 176 -10.21 -7.77 -5.06
N ILE A 177 -10.26 -6.45 -5.22
CA ILE A 177 -11.18 -5.59 -4.46
C ILE A 177 -12.42 -5.45 -5.35
N ARG A 178 -13.44 -6.28 -5.10
CA ARG A 178 -14.70 -6.17 -5.83
C ARG A 178 -15.43 -4.90 -5.40
N SER A 179 -15.75 -4.03 -6.36
CA SER A 179 -16.81 -3.04 -6.16
C SER A 179 -18.15 -3.78 -6.08
N ALA A 180 -18.98 -3.42 -5.12
CA ALA A 180 -20.29 -4.04 -4.86
C ALA A 180 -21.34 -3.89 -6.00
N HIS A 181 -20.94 -3.40 -7.18
CA HIS A 181 -21.86 -2.96 -8.25
C HIS A 181 -22.08 -3.96 -9.39
N SER A 182 -21.54 -5.17 -9.34
CA SER A 182 -21.70 -6.14 -10.45
C SER A 182 -22.69 -7.28 -10.21
N SER A 183 -23.52 -7.24 -9.17
CA SER A 183 -24.49 -8.30 -8.83
C SER A 183 -25.96 -7.91 -9.07
N GLY A 184 -26.23 -6.81 -9.78
CA GLY A 184 -27.59 -6.26 -9.94
C GLY A 184 -28.23 -6.34 -11.34
N ASP A 185 -27.51 -6.82 -12.38
CA ASP A 185 -28.02 -6.69 -13.76
C ASP A 185 -28.06 -8.02 -14.54
N SER A 186 -28.56 -9.09 -13.92
CA SER A 186 -28.85 -10.34 -14.61
C SER A 186 -30.26 -10.90 -14.33
N GLY A 187 -31.21 -10.02 -13.98
CA GLY A 187 -32.58 -10.44 -13.59
C GLY A 187 -33.72 -9.70 -14.25
N GLY A 188 -33.54 -9.12 -15.43
CA GLY A 188 -34.61 -8.31 -16.01
C GLY A 188 -34.77 -8.32 -17.54
N SER A 189 -34.72 -9.48 -18.19
CA SER A 189 -34.92 -9.51 -19.68
C SER A 189 -35.64 -10.74 -20.23
N HIS A 190 -36.48 -11.41 -19.47
CA HIS A 190 -37.32 -12.52 -20.03
C HIS A 190 -38.81 -12.45 -19.63
N ALA A 191 -39.36 -11.27 -19.44
CA ALA A 191 -40.80 -11.13 -19.07
C ALA A 191 -41.64 -10.28 -20.04
N GLU A 192 -41.15 -9.95 -21.24
CA GLU A 192 -41.90 -9.08 -22.17
C GLU A 192 -42.11 -9.67 -23.56
N GLU A 193 -41.98 -10.97 -23.75
CA GLU A 193 -42.23 -11.64 -25.05
C GLU A 193 -43.35 -12.71 -25.01
N ALA A 194 -44.32 -12.58 -24.09
CA ALA A 194 -45.45 -13.53 -23.96
C ALA A 194 -46.81 -12.87 -23.99
N LEU A 195 -46.99 -11.70 -24.66
CA LEU A 195 -48.31 -11.09 -24.88
C LEU A 195 -48.31 -10.27 -26.18
N VAL A 196 -48.28 -10.94 -27.33
CA VAL A 196 -48.95 -10.49 -28.58
C VAL A 196 -49.33 -11.75 -29.38
#